data_57d9570753fe2053f25089a11c551bb7
#
_entry.id   57d9570753fe2053f25089a11c551bb7
#
_cell.length_a   1.000
_cell.length_b   1.000
_cell.length_c   1.000
_cell.angle_alpha   90.00
_cell.angle_beta   90.00
_cell.angle_gamma   90.00
#
_symmetry.space_group_name_H-M   'P 1'
#
loop_
_entity.id
_entity.type
_entity.pdbx_description
1 polymer ?
#
loop_
_entity_poly.entity_id
_entity_poly.type
_entity_poly.pdbx_seq_one_letter_code
_entity_poly.pdbx_strand_id
1 'polypeptide(L)'
;TKDSETRDDIGIPTYIADDFDDAILGYHCALVTPNKDILDGRYLNALLHTDYAKKYFACNASGSGQRYALSVEALNSFPVPIIPLHEQKQIGEIFSALDKKIELNKRINQNLPTLDRSSEEVEVHLAV
;
A
#
# COMPACT_ATOMS: atom_id res chain seq x y z
N THR A 1 1.99 -0.48 -8.27
CA THR A 1 1.46 -1.13 -9.48
C THR A 1 1.10 -0.10 -10.53
N LYS A 2 1.72 -0.15 -11.71
CA LYS A 2 1.47 0.81 -12.80
C LYS A 2 0.49 0.31 -13.87
N ASP A 3 0.24 -1.00 -13.94
CA ASP A 3 -0.78 -1.56 -14.80
C ASP A 3 -1.53 -2.74 -14.14
N SER A 4 -2.80 -2.90 -14.45
CA SER A 4 -3.66 -3.95 -13.91
C SER A 4 -4.89 -4.19 -14.79
N GLU A 5 -5.55 -5.30 -14.57
CA GLU A 5 -6.84 -5.63 -15.20
C GLU A 5 -7.99 -4.81 -14.62
N THR A 6 -7.84 -4.30 -13.40
CA THR A 6 -8.85 -3.45 -12.74
C THR A 6 -8.27 -2.09 -12.39
N ARG A 7 -9.11 -1.05 -12.40
CA ARG A 7 -8.70 0.30 -11.97
C ARG A 7 -8.40 0.39 -10.48
N ASP A 8 -9.03 -0.44 -9.68
CA ASP A 8 -8.87 -0.42 -8.22
C ASP A 8 -7.50 -0.92 -7.77
N ASP A 9 -6.83 -1.71 -8.61
CA ASP A 9 -5.49 -2.23 -8.34
C ASP A 9 -4.37 -1.33 -8.88
N ILE A 10 -4.72 -0.24 -9.56
CA ILE A 10 -3.74 0.73 -10.06
C ILE A 10 -3.24 1.61 -8.93
N GLY A 11 -1.93 1.80 -8.88
CA GLY A 11 -1.28 2.70 -7.93
C GLY A 11 -1.09 2.11 -6.53
N ILE A 12 -1.33 0.82 -6.33
CA ILE A 12 -1.05 0.16 -5.03
C ILE A 12 0.45 0.29 -4.72
N PRO A 13 0.80 0.95 -3.60
CA PRO A 13 2.18 1.17 -3.23
C PRO A 13 2.76 0.00 -2.42
N THR A 14 4.08 -0.11 -2.47
CA THR A 14 4.87 -0.95 -1.58
C THR A 14 6.12 -0.18 -1.20
N TYR A 15 6.37 -0.05 0.10
CA TYR A 15 7.57 0.60 0.60
C TYR A 15 8.72 -0.42 0.68
N ILE A 16 9.84 -0.07 0.05
CA ILE A 16 11.07 -0.86 0.10
C ILE A 16 11.94 -0.28 1.22
N ALA A 17 12.05 -1.00 2.33
CA ALA A 17 12.77 -0.56 3.52
C ALA A 17 14.28 -0.82 3.45
N ASP A 18 14.68 -1.86 2.73
CA ASP A 18 16.05 -2.33 2.66
C ASP A 18 16.54 -2.38 1.21
N ASP A 19 17.84 -2.24 1.01
CA ASP A 19 18.46 -2.43 -0.30
C ASP A 19 18.64 -3.93 -0.59
N PHE A 20 18.36 -4.31 -1.82
CA PHE A 20 18.50 -5.68 -2.29
C PHE A 20 19.42 -5.70 -3.51
N ASP A 21 20.51 -6.45 -3.42
CA ASP A 21 21.50 -6.54 -4.52
C ASP A 21 21.01 -7.43 -5.68
N ASP A 22 20.06 -8.33 -5.42
CA ASP A 22 19.57 -9.36 -6.34
C ASP A 22 18.06 -9.23 -6.67
N ALA A 23 17.44 -8.12 -6.31
CA ALA A 23 16.02 -7.89 -6.59
C ALA A 23 15.82 -7.19 -7.94
N ILE A 24 14.82 -7.65 -8.69
CA ILE A 24 14.40 -7.06 -9.96
C ILE A 24 12.98 -6.52 -9.81
N LEU A 25 12.78 -5.28 -10.28
CA LEU A 25 11.46 -4.68 -10.34
C LEU A 25 10.57 -5.42 -11.34
N GLY A 26 9.38 -5.81 -10.92
CA GLY A 26 8.40 -6.43 -11.80
C GLY A 26 7.98 -5.51 -12.95
N TYR A 27 7.71 -6.08 -14.12
CA TYR A 27 7.33 -5.33 -15.32
C TYR A 27 6.12 -4.41 -15.11
N HIS A 28 5.17 -4.83 -14.29
CA HIS A 28 3.93 -4.09 -13.99
C HIS A 28 4.08 -3.08 -12.85
N CYS A 29 5.30 -2.82 -12.41
CA CYS A 29 5.61 -1.89 -11.33
C CYS A 29 6.42 -0.69 -11.84
N ALA A 30 6.36 0.39 -11.08
CA ALA A 30 7.22 1.55 -11.27
C ALA A 30 7.97 1.82 -9.96
N LEU A 31 9.26 2.07 -10.04
CA LEU A 31 10.05 2.52 -8.90
C LEU A 31 9.92 4.03 -8.78
N VAL A 32 9.54 4.48 -7.60
CA VAL A 32 9.47 5.91 -7.26
C VAL A 32 10.49 6.20 -6.18
N THR A 33 11.45 7.08 -6.49
CA THR A 33 12.47 7.53 -5.54
C THR A 33 12.25 9.00 -5.23
N PRO A 34 11.76 9.34 -4.01
CA PRO A 34 11.54 10.74 -3.65
C PRO A 34 12.85 11.48 -3.43
N ASN A 35 12.83 12.79 -3.67
CA ASN A 35 13.92 13.67 -3.23
C ASN A 35 13.88 13.82 -1.71
N LYS A 36 14.87 13.25 -1.03
CA LYS A 36 14.96 13.17 0.44
C LYS A 36 15.04 14.54 1.14
N ASP A 37 15.41 15.59 0.42
CA ASP A 37 15.49 16.93 0.98
C ASP A 37 14.14 17.59 1.19
N ILE A 38 13.10 17.12 0.49
CA ILE A 38 11.76 17.69 0.51
C ILE A 38 10.65 16.67 0.79
N LEU A 39 10.89 15.38 0.56
CA LEU A 39 9.87 14.34 0.65
C LEU A 39 10.41 13.07 1.29
N ASP A 40 9.84 12.71 2.42
CA ASP A 40 10.13 11.46 3.10
C ASP A 40 9.42 10.27 2.42
N GLY A 41 10.14 9.18 2.20
CA GLY A 41 9.61 7.99 1.50
C GLY A 41 8.50 7.27 2.25
N ARG A 42 8.55 7.23 3.59
CA ARG A 42 7.49 6.62 4.42
C ARG A 42 6.23 7.48 4.43
N TYR A 43 6.38 8.80 4.44
CA TYR A 43 5.26 9.73 4.29
C TYR A 43 4.59 9.56 2.92
N LEU A 44 5.39 9.49 1.85
CA LEU A 44 4.85 9.24 0.51
C LEU A 44 4.11 7.90 0.44
N ASN A 45 4.67 6.85 1.02
CA ASN A 45 3.99 5.55 1.08
C ASN A 45 2.65 5.64 1.83
N ALA A 46 2.61 6.32 2.97
CA ALA A 46 1.37 6.54 3.71
C ALA A 46 0.33 7.31 2.87
N LEU A 47 0.75 8.37 2.19
CA LEU A 47 -0.12 9.16 1.30
C LEU A 47 -0.68 8.32 0.16
N LEU A 48 0.13 7.46 -0.44
CA LEU A 48 -0.29 6.60 -1.55
C LEU A 48 -1.29 5.51 -1.14
N HIS A 49 -1.41 5.19 0.15
CA HIS A 49 -2.45 4.29 0.67
C HIS A 49 -3.81 4.98 0.92
N THR A 50 -3.88 6.30 0.80
CA THR A 50 -5.13 7.04 1.01
C THR A 50 -6.12 6.88 -0.15
N ASP A 51 -7.39 7.07 0.13
CA ASP A 51 -8.44 7.10 -0.91
C ASP A 51 -8.24 8.24 -1.91
N TYR A 52 -7.62 9.33 -1.48
CA TYR A 52 -7.24 10.43 -2.35
C TYR A 52 -6.30 9.95 -3.48
N ALA A 53 -5.23 9.24 -3.12
CA ALA A 53 -4.28 8.70 -4.09
C ALA A 53 -4.93 7.62 -4.98
N LYS A 54 -5.70 6.71 -4.41
CA LYS A 54 -6.42 5.66 -5.15
C LYS A 54 -7.35 6.26 -6.20
N LYS A 55 -8.14 7.26 -5.83
CA LYS A 55 -9.04 7.96 -6.76
C LYS A 55 -8.27 8.68 -7.86
N TYR A 56 -7.18 9.36 -7.53
CA TYR A 56 -6.34 10.01 -8.52
C TYR A 56 -5.82 9.01 -9.55
N PHE A 57 -5.23 7.91 -9.14
CA PHE A 57 -4.69 6.91 -10.05
C PHE A 57 -5.77 6.21 -10.86
N ALA A 58 -6.88 5.85 -10.26
CA ALA A 58 -8.00 5.26 -10.98
C ALA A 58 -8.57 6.20 -12.07
N CYS A 59 -8.65 7.50 -11.79
CA CYS A 59 -9.12 8.49 -12.76
C CYS A 59 -8.11 8.78 -13.87
N ASN A 60 -6.82 8.66 -13.61
CA ASN A 60 -5.74 8.93 -14.56
C ASN A 60 -5.22 7.68 -15.28
N ALA A 61 -5.70 6.50 -14.92
CA ALA A 61 -5.37 5.27 -15.63
C ALA A 61 -6.08 5.24 -16.98
N SER A 62 -5.33 4.99 -18.04
CA SER A 62 -5.83 4.79 -19.39
C SER A 62 -6.00 3.30 -19.70
N GLY A 63 -7.01 2.95 -20.47
CA GLY A 63 -7.24 1.56 -20.85
C GLY A 63 -8.63 1.32 -21.43
N SER A 64 -8.81 0.15 -22.05
CA SER A 64 -10.00 -0.23 -22.80
C SER A 64 -10.72 -1.45 -22.22
N GLY A 65 -10.99 -1.45 -20.93
CA GLY A 65 -11.82 -2.48 -20.29
C GLY A 65 -11.15 -3.82 -19.95
N GLN A 66 -10.07 -4.18 -20.62
CA GLN A 66 -9.31 -5.41 -20.34
C GLN A 66 -8.02 -5.15 -19.56
N ARG A 67 -7.46 -3.95 -19.70
CA ARG A 67 -6.24 -3.57 -19.02
C ARG A 67 -6.13 -2.06 -18.88
N TYR A 68 -5.68 -1.63 -17.71
CA TYR A 68 -5.48 -0.23 -17.36
C TYR A 68 -4.03 0.02 -17.03
N ALA A 69 -3.49 1.17 -17.41
CA ALA A 69 -2.11 1.54 -17.14
C ALA A 69 -1.98 3.02 -16.76
N LEU A 70 -1.00 3.32 -15.90
CA LEU A 70 -0.59 4.69 -15.60
C LEU A 70 0.58 5.08 -16.50
N SER A 71 0.49 6.25 -17.09
CA SER A 71 1.63 6.87 -17.77
C SER A 71 2.64 7.44 -16.76
N VAL A 72 3.86 7.66 -17.22
CA VAL A 72 4.89 8.34 -16.41
C VAL A 72 4.46 9.77 -16.06
N GLU A 73 3.78 10.44 -16.98
CA GLU A 73 3.23 11.78 -16.78
C GLU A 73 2.18 11.79 -15.66
N ALA A 74 1.29 10.80 -15.61
CA ALA A 74 0.30 10.68 -14.55
C ALA A 74 0.94 10.45 -13.19
N LEU A 75 1.98 9.62 -13.10
CA LEU A 75 2.76 9.42 -11.89
C LEU A 75 3.46 10.71 -11.42
N ASN A 76 4.14 11.39 -12.33
CA ASN A 76 4.89 12.61 -12.03
C ASN A 76 3.98 13.81 -11.70
N SER A 77 2.74 13.79 -12.16
CA SER A 77 1.76 14.84 -11.90
C SER A 77 0.93 14.61 -10.66
N PHE A 78 1.16 13.54 -9.92
CA PHE A 78 0.44 13.29 -8.67
C PHE A 78 0.70 14.41 -7.66
N PRO A 79 -0.34 15.12 -7.19
CA PRO A 79 -0.17 16.22 -6.25
C PRO A 79 0.16 15.69 -4.86
N VAL A 80 1.36 16.01 -4.37
CA VAL A 80 1.82 15.64 -3.04
C VAL A 80 1.74 16.86 -2.13
N PRO A 81 0.95 16.84 -1.04
CA PRO A 81 0.98 17.88 -0.03
C PRO A 81 2.34 17.91 0.67
N ILE A 82 3.11 18.97 0.47
CA ILE A 82 4.42 19.15 1.12
C ILE A 82 4.22 19.88 2.44
N ILE A 83 4.44 19.16 3.52
CA ILE A 83 4.50 19.67 4.90
C ILE A 83 5.95 19.64 5.38
N PRO A 84 6.31 20.27 6.53
CA PRO A 84 7.67 20.22 7.06
C PRO A 84 8.19 18.79 7.20
N LEU A 85 9.46 18.55 6.86
CA LEU A 85 10.04 17.19 6.84
C LEU A 85 9.93 16.45 8.18
N HIS A 86 10.03 17.15 9.30
CA HIS A 86 9.88 16.52 10.62
C HIS A 86 8.47 15.98 10.86
N GLU A 87 7.45 16.68 10.36
CA GLU A 87 6.06 16.21 10.41
C GLU A 87 5.83 15.03 9.46
N GLN A 88 6.41 15.09 8.26
CA GLN A 88 6.38 13.96 7.31
C GLN A 88 6.96 12.69 7.93
N LYS A 89 8.12 12.80 8.60
CA LYS A 89 8.77 11.67 9.28
C LYS A 89 7.90 11.09 10.40
N GLN A 90 7.29 11.95 11.22
CA GLN A 90 6.38 11.51 12.27
C GLN A 90 5.19 10.74 11.71
N ILE A 91 4.54 11.24 10.68
CA ILE A 91 3.42 10.56 10.00
C ILE A 91 3.88 9.23 9.40
N GLY A 92 5.01 9.22 8.72
CA GLY A 92 5.59 8.02 8.12
C GLY A 92 5.94 6.94 9.14
N GLU A 93 6.48 7.32 10.29
CA GLU A 93 6.79 6.40 11.39
C GLU A 93 5.53 5.78 12.01
N ILE A 94 4.50 6.60 12.28
CA ILE A 94 3.22 6.13 12.80
C ILE A 94 2.57 5.13 11.83
N PHE A 95 2.51 5.46 10.56
CA PHE A 95 1.95 4.58 9.54
C PHE A 95 2.73 3.26 9.43
N SER A 96 4.05 3.32 9.42
CA SER A 96 4.91 2.13 9.37
C SER A 96 4.72 1.23 10.58
N ALA A 97 4.57 1.81 11.77
CA ALA A 97 4.30 1.04 12.99
C ALA A 97 2.94 0.33 12.96
N LEU A 98 1.91 1.02 12.46
CA LEU A 98 0.57 0.44 12.27
C LEU A 98 0.58 -0.68 11.23
N ASP A 99 1.27 -0.50 10.11
CA ASP A 99 1.38 -1.48 9.05
C ASP A 99 2.07 -2.76 9.53
N LYS A 100 3.17 -2.63 10.27
CA LYS A 100 3.86 -3.75 10.93
C LYS A 100 2.95 -4.49 11.92
N LYS A 101 2.14 -3.77 12.68
CA LYS A 101 1.20 -4.37 13.62
C LYS A 101 0.10 -5.14 12.91
N ILE A 102 -0.44 -4.62 11.82
CA ILE A 102 -1.43 -5.31 10.98
C ILE A 102 -0.83 -6.58 10.40
N GLU A 103 0.38 -6.52 9.87
CA GLU A 103 1.08 -7.70 9.31
C GLU A 103 1.32 -8.77 10.38
N LEU A 104 1.76 -8.36 11.56
CA LEU A 104 1.95 -9.29 12.69
C LEU A 104 0.62 -9.95 13.10
N ASN A 105 -0.45 -9.18 13.20
CA ASN A 105 -1.77 -9.73 13.53
C ASN A 105 -2.27 -10.71 12.46
N LYS A 106 -2.05 -10.44 11.19
CA LYS A 106 -2.37 -11.37 10.10
C LYS A 106 -1.61 -12.69 10.25
N ARG A 107 -0.31 -12.64 10.56
CA ARG A 107 0.50 -13.85 10.79
C ARG A 107 0.01 -14.64 12.00
N ILE A 108 -0.33 -13.99 13.09
CA ILE A 108 -0.89 -14.63 14.29
C ILE A 108 -2.21 -15.33 13.92
N ASN A 109 -3.12 -14.66 13.21
CA ASN A 109 -4.40 -15.23 12.80
C ASN A 109 -4.25 -16.42 11.84
N GLN A 110 -3.28 -16.39 10.94
CA GLN A 110 -2.98 -17.51 10.04
C GLN A 110 -2.45 -18.74 10.76
N ASN A 111 -1.77 -18.55 11.88
CA ASN A 111 -1.18 -19.62 12.69
C ASN A 111 -2.11 -20.15 13.79
N LEU A 112 -3.29 -19.55 13.98
CA LEU A 112 -4.27 -20.06 14.94
C LEU A 112 -4.83 -21.41 14.46
N PRO A 113 -4.91 -22.43 15.37
CA PRO A 113 -5.47 -23.73 15.02
C PRO A 113 -6.95 -23.61 14.61
N THR A 114 -7.34 -24.36 13.59
CA THR A 114 -8.73 -24.43 13.11
C THR A 114 -9.69 -24.99 14.16
N LEU A 115 -9.17 -25.71 15.16
CA LEU A 115 -9.93 -26.24 16.29
C LEU A 115 -10.55 -25.14 17.17
N ASP A 116 -9.91 -23.97 17.31
CA ASP A 116 -10.46 -22.87 18.10
C ASP A 116 -11.69 -22.25 17.45
N ARG A 117 -11.75 -22.22 16.12
CA ARG A 117 -12.95 -21.75 15.39
C ARG A 117 -14.14 -22.67 15.57
N SER A 118 -13.91 -23.99 15.57
CA SER A 118 -14.98 -24.95 15.77
C SER A 118 -15.51 -24.96 17.21
N SER A 119 -14.67 -24.67 18.21
CA SER A 119 -15.10 -24.54 19.60
C SER A 119 -15.88 -23.25 19.85
N GLU A 120 -15.52 -22.14 19.23
CA GLU A 120 -16.29 -20.89 19.30
C GLU A 120 -17.66 -21.03 18.63
N GLU A 121 -17.75 -21.70 17.49
CA GLU A 121 -19.03 -21.99 16.84
C GLU A 121 -19.92 -22.91 17.67
N VAL A 122 -19.33 -23.87 18.38
CA VAL A 122 -20.06 -24.76 19.30
C VAL A 122 -20.54 -24.02 20.55
N GLU A 123 -19.73 -23.12 21.13
CA GLU A 123 -20.12 -22.28 22.27
C GLU A 123 -21.25 -21.32 21.93
N VAL A 124 -21.22 -20.68 20.79
CA VAL A 124 -22.29 -19.79 20.30
C VAL A 124 -23.58 -20.58 20.07
N HIS A 125 -23.50 -21.84 19.62
CA HIS A 125 -24.68 -22.71 19.42
C HIS A 125 -25.30 -23.18 20.74
N LEU A 126 -24.49 -23.35 21.80
CA LEU A 126 -24.94 -23.73 23.14
C LEU A 126 -25.48 -22.54 23.96
N ALA A 127 -25.17 -21.30 23.59
CA ALA A 127 -25.66 -20.08 24.24
C ALA A 127 -27.04 -19.62 23.75
N VAL A 128 -27.57 -20.25 22.71
CA VAL A 128 -28.89 -20.00 22.13
C VAL A 128 -29.85 -21.08 22.55
#